data_c029892caf0445979138407fa49f8715
#
_entry.id   c029892caf0445979138407fa49f8715
#
_cell.length_a   1.000
_cell.length_b   1.000
_cell.length_c   1.000
_cell.angle_alpha   90.00
_cell.angle_beta   90.00
_cell.angle_gamma   90.00
#
_symmetry.space_group_name_H-M   'P 1'
#
loop_
_entity.id
_entity.type
_entity.pdbx_description
1 polymer ?
#
loop_
_entity_poly.entity_id
_entity_poly.type
_entity_poly.pdbx_seq_one_letter_code
_entity_poly.pdbx_strand_id
1 'polypeptide(L)'
;LATLISTIVGTMAAVGIHGMKGRLRSAVMTMTNIPMTNPDIVTGVSLSLLFVFVGTRMLGQRNSLTFWTLLIAHITFNLPYVILNVMPKLKQTDSSLRDAAMDLGCTPLQAFFKVTLHEIAPGIVSGAIMAFTMSLDDFVISYFVSGLDFVTLPVEIYSYTKKPLHPKIYALFTLLFLLILVLMVTMNLIQLRGDKKRAAAHSGV
;
A
#
# COMPACT_ATOMS: atom_id res chain seq x y z
N LEU A 1 9.49 -1.36 -3.39
CA LEU A 1 8.92 -2.36 -4.30
C LEU A 1 7.51 -2.75 -3.89
N ALA A 2 7.27 -3.15 -2.62
CA ALA A 2 5.95 -3.51 -2.12
C ALA A 2 4.91 -2.41 -2.38
N THR A 3 5.23 -1.16 -2.07
CA THR A 3 4.38 0.01 -2.32
C THR A 3 3.98 0.13 -3.79
N LEU A 4 4.94 0.00 -4.70
CA LEU A 4 4.66 0.14 -6.13
C LEU A 4 3.68 -0.95 -6.62
N ILE A 5 3.98 -2.20 -6.26
CA ILE A 5 3.15 -3.34 -6.66
C ILE A 5 1.77 -3.25 -6.02
N SER A 6 1.68 -2.97 -4.71
CA SER A 6 0.39 -2.84 -4.02
C SER A 6 -0.43 -1.67 -4.53
N THR A 7 0.20 -0.56 -4.96
CA THR A 7 -0.51 0.57 -5.57
C THR A 7 -1.12 0.18 -6.90
N ILE A 8 -0.38 -0.50 -7.77
CA ILE A 8 -0.90 -0.95 -9.07
C ILE A 8 -2.02 -1.97 -8.86
N VAL A 9 -1.75 -3.05 -8.11
CA VAL A 9 -2.71 -4.13 -7.88
C VAL A 9 -3.93 -3.65 -7.10
N GLY A 10 -3.73 -2.81 -6.06
CA GLY A 10 -4.80 -2.23 -5.26
C GLY A 10 -5.70 -1.28 -6.05
N THR A 11 -5.11 -0.48 -6.96
CA THR A 11 -5.89 0.36 -7.88
C THR A 11 -6.72 -0.48 -8.84
N MET A 12 -6.14 -1.51 -9.45
CA MET A 12 -6.87 -2.44 -10.32
C MET A 12 -7.99 -3.15 -9.56
N ALA A 13 -7.72 -3.61 -8.34
CA ALA A 13 -8.72 -4.22 -7.46
C ALA A 13 -9.84 -3.24 -7.12
N ALA A 14 -9.54 -1.98 -6.77
CA ALA A 14 -10.54 -0.96 -6.48
C ALA A 14 -11.46 -0.70 -7.68
N VAL A 15 -10.90 -0.61 -8.89
CA VAL A 15 -11.66 -0.46 -10.15
C VAL A 15 -12.56 -1.68 -10.39
N GLY A 16 -12.03 -2.88 -10.22
CA GLY A 16 -12.80 -4.13 -10.34
C GLY A 16 -13.94 -4.19 -9.34
N ILE A 17 -13.68 -3.88 -8.06
CA ILE A 17 -14.69 -3.86 -6.99
C ILE A 17 -15.74 -2.77 -7.27
N HIS A 18 -15.34 -1.62 -7.82
CA HIS A 18 -16.28 -0.55 -8.17
C HIS A 18 -17.30 -1.01 -9.23
N GLY A 19 -16.89 -1.82 -10.20
CA GLY A 19 -17.78 -2.39 -11.21
C GLY A 19 -18.70 -3.53 -10.72
N MET A 20 -18.48 -4.06 -9.51
CA MET A 20 -19.30 -5.15 -8.95
C MET A 20 -20.68 -4.66 -8.48
N LYS A 21 -21.68 -5.55 -8.55
CA LYS A 21 -23.05 -5.23 -8.14
C LYS A 21 -23.27 -5.52 -6.64
N GLY A 22 -23.96 -4.58 -5.96
CA GLY A 22 -24.66 -4.73 -4.68
C GLY A 22 -23.97 -5.63 -3.63
N ARG A 23 -24.52 -6.81 -3.39
CA ARG A 23 -24.10 -7.72 -2.33
C ARG A 23 -22.65 -8.23 -2.49
N LEU A 24 -22.20 -8.51 -3.72
CA LEU A 24 -20.85 -8.99 -4.00
C LEU A 24 -19.82 -7.91 -3.66
N ARG A 25 -20.08 -6.67 -4.07
CA ARG A 25 -19.24 -5.52 -3.71
C ARG A 25 -19.11 -5.36 -2.20
N SER A 26 -20.24 -5.44 -1.46
CA SER A 26 -20.25 -5.33 -0.01
C SER A 26 -19.44 -6.45 0.64
N ALA A 27 -19.63 -7.69 0.20
CA ALA A 27 -18.88 -8.84 0.72
C ALA A 27 -17.38 -8.71 0.48
N VAL A 28 -16.96 -8.34 -0.73
CA VAL A 28 -15.54 -8.15 -1.05
C VAL A 28 -14.94 -6.99 -0.26
N MET A 29 -15.66 -5.87 -0.11
CA MET A 29 -15.18 -4.74 0.72
C MET A 29 -15.05 -5.13 2.19
N THR A 30 -15.98 -5.91 2.73
CA THR A 30 -15.88 -6.43 4.10
C THR A 30 -14.64 -7.33 4.25
N MET A 31 -14.42 -8.25 3.31
CA MET A 31 -13.23 -9.10 3.31
C MET A 31 -11.92 -8.29 3.21
N THR A 32 -11.92 -7.23 2.42
CA THR A 32 -10.76 -6.32 2.30
C THR A 32 -10.44 -5.62 3.63
N ASN A 33 -11.44 -5.35 4.45
CA ASN A 33 -11.25 -4.67 5.74
C ASN A 33 -10.83 -5.61 6.88
N ILE A 34 -11.05 -6.93 6.76
CA ILE A 34 -10.69 -7.90 7.81
C ILE A 34 -9.20 -7.82 8.22
N PRO A 35 -8.23 -7.79 7.30
CA PRO A 35 -6.83 -7.69 7.68
C PRO A 35 -6.47 -6.45 8.49
N MET A 36 -7.18 -5.34 8.28
CA MET A 36 -6.92 -4.07 8.99
C MET A 36 -7.38 -4.09 10.46
N THR A 37 -8.34 -4.96 10.78
CA THR A 37 -8.85 -5.11 12.16
C THR A 37 -8.12 -6.20 12.94
N ASN A 38 -7.32 -7.01 12.24
CA ASN A 38 -6.58 -8.12 12.83
C ASN A 38 -5.28 -7.59 13.45
N PRO A 39 -4.88 -8.03 14.66
CA PRO A 39 -3.60 -7.67 15.24
C PRO A 39 -2.42 -8.09 14.33
N ASP A 40 -1.45 -7.21 14.12
CA ASP A 40 -0.31 -7.45 13.22
C ASP A 40 0.50 -8.70 13.60
N ILE A 41 0.59 -9.00 14.90
CA ILE A 41 1.25 -10.23 15.39
C ILE A 41 0.55 -11.47 14.86
N VAL A 42 -0.79 -11.51 14.87
CA VAL A 42 -1.57 -12.65 14.38
C VAL A 42 -1.36 -12.81 12.87
N THR A 43 -1.41 -11.71 12.15
CA THR A 43 -1.17 -11.68 10.70
C THR A 43 0.25 -12.13 10.37
N GLY A 44 1.27 -11.60 11.05
CA GLY A 44 2.67 -11.94 10.84
C GLY A 44 2.98 -13.42 11.10
N VAL A 45 2.50 -13.94 12.24
CA VAL A 45 2.68 -15.36 12.60
C VAL A 45 1.95 -16.27 11.60
N SER A 46 0.72 -15.93 11.23
CA SER A 46 -0.08 -16.74 10.29
C SER A 46 0.57 -16.79 8.91
N LEU A 47 1.06 -15.67 8.40
CA LEU A 47 1.78 -15.61 7.12
C LEU A 47 3.10 -16.38 7.19
N SER A 48 3.85 -16.25 8.28
CA SER A 48 5.09 -17.01 8.48
C SER A 48 4.84 -18.53 8.44
N LEU A 49 3.84 -19.01 9.18
CA LEU A 49 3.45 -20.43 9.16
C LEU A 49 3.00 -20.89 7.78
N LEU A 50 2.23 -20.06 7.07
CA LEU A 50 1.80 -20.36 5.70
C LEU A 50 3.01 -20.48 4.76
N PHE A 51 3.94 -19.53 4.81
CA PHE A 51 5.12 -19.52 3.94
C PHE A 51 6.05 -20.70 4.26
N VAL A 52 6.24 -21.05 5.53
CA VAL A 52 7.03 -22.22 5.92
C VAL A 52 6.34 -23.49 5.45
N PHE A 53 5.03 -23.62 5.61
CA PHE A 53 4.28 -24.77 5.15
C PHE A 53 4.37 -24.96 3.63
N VAL A 54 4.12 -23.89 2.87
CA VAL A 54 4.18 -23.92 1.40
C VAL A 54 5.62 -24.18 0.94
N GLY A 55 6.60 -23.48 1.50
CA GLY A 55 8.00 -23.62 1.12
C GLY A 55 8.55 -25.00 1.41
N THR A 56 8.28 -25.57 2.59
CA THR A 56 8.81 -26.91 2.95
C THR A 56 8.05 -28.04 2.31
N ARG A 57 6.70 -27.98 2.26
CA ARG A 57 5.86 -29.07 1.78
C ARG A 57 5.65 -29.09 0.28
N MET A 58 5.53 -27.91 -0.35
CA MET A 58 5.23 -27.82 -1.79
C MET A 58 6.48 -27.57 -2.63
N LEU A 59 7.45 -26.79 -2.12
CA LEU A 59 8.66 -26.42 -2.87
C LEU A 59 9.92 -27.16 -2.42
N GLY A 60 9.87 -27.95 -1.34
CA GLY A 60 11.01 -28.70 -0.81
C GLY A 60 12.16 -27.81 -0.31
N GLN A 61 11.92 -26.55 -0.05
CA GLN A 61 12.93 -25.57 0.36
C GLN A 61 13.14 -25.60 1.88
N ARG A 62 14.40 -25.76 2.32
CA ARG A 62 14.76 -25.68 3.73
C ARG A 62 14.65 -24.28 4.33
N ASN A 63 14.93 -23.23 3.53
CA ASN A 63 14.76 -21.81 3.88
C ASN A 63 13.57 -21.27 3.12
N SER A 64 12.41 -21.25 3.77
CA SER A 64 11.14 -20.83 3.16
C SER A 64 10.90 -19.34 3.31
N LEU A 65 11.57 -18.68 4.27
CA LEU A 65 11.45 -17.24 4.51
C LEU A 65 12.57 -16.51 3.78
N THR A 66 12.19 -15.67 2.84
CA THR A 66 13.10 -14.99 1.91
C THR A 66 12.61 -13.55 1.67
N PHE A 67 13.37 -12.78 0.90
CA PHE A 67 12.91 -11.47 0.40
C PHE A 67 11.53 -11.55 -0.29
N TRP A 68 11.23 -12.63 -1.01
CA TRP A 68 9.95 -12.79 -1.70
C TRP A 68 8.77 -12.98 -0.74
N THR A 69 8.95 -13.72 0.34
CA THR A 69 7.91 -13.88 1.37
C THR A 69 7.63 -12.56 2.08
N LEU A 70 8.68 -11.80 2.37
CA LEU A 70 8.55 -10.45 2.91
C LEU A 70 7.81 -9.53 1.93
N LEU A 71 8.18 -9.55 0.65
CA LEU A 71 7.54 -8.74 -0.38
C LEU A 71 6.04 -9.06 -0.52
N ILE A 72 5.70 -10.35 -0.58
CA ILE A 72 4.29 -10.80 -0.69
C ILE A 72 3.49 -10.39 0.56
N ALA A 73 4.07 -10.55 1.75
CA ALA A 73 3.42 -10.14 3.00
C ALA A 73 3.10 -8.64 3.00
N HIS A 74 4.08 -7.81 2.64
CA HIS A 74 3.89 -6.36 2.56
C HIS A 74 2.90 -5.94 1.47
N ILE A 75 2.89 -6.61 0.32
CA ILE A 75 1.88 -6.34 -0.72
C ILE A 75 0.49 -6.66 -0.17
N THR A 76 0.32 -7.84 0.43
CA THR A 76 -0.98 -8.30 0.97
C THR A 76 -1.49 -7.34 2.05
N PHE A 77 -0.62 -6.91 2.95
CA PHE A 77 -0.95 -5.97 4.02
C PHE A 77 -1.31 -4.57 3.51
N ASN A 78 -0.61 -4.09 2.47
CA ASN A 78 -0.82 -2.76 1.91
C ASN A 78 -2.05 -2.66 1.00
N LEU A 79 -2.51 -3.76 0.40
CA LEU A 79 -3.64 -3.76 -0.54
C LEU A 79 -4.90 -3.09 0.00
N PRO A 80 -5.40 -3.38 1.22
CA PRO A 80 -6.58 -2.74 1.78
C PRO A 80 -6.46 -1.22 1.84
N TYR A 81 -5.30 -0.71 2.25
CA TYR A 81 -5.06 0.73 2.39
C TYR A 81 -5.14 1.44 1.04
N VAL A 82 -4.57 0.86 -0.01
CA VAL A 82 -4.68 1.41 -1.38
C VAL A 82 -6.13 1.39 -1.85
N ILE A 83 -6.83 0.25 -1.71
CA ILE A 83 -8.23 0.11 -2.15
C ILE A 83 -9.11 1.16 -1.46
N LEU A 84 -8.95 1.35 -0.15
CA LEU A 84 -9.75 2.29 0.63
C LEU A 84 -9.48 3.76 0.29
N ASN A 85 -8.27 4.09 -0.19
CA ASN A 85 -7.95 5.45 -0.65
C ASN A 85 -8.44 5.72 -2.08
N VAL A 86 -8.42 4.72 -2.96
CA VAL A 86 -8.86 4.85 -4.35
C VAL A 86 -10.38 4.79 -4.48
N MET A 87 -11.05 3.93 -3.70
CA MET A 87 -12.50 3.69 -3.80
C MET A 87 -13.37 4.95 -3.64
N PRO A 88 -13.13 5.87 -2.69
CA PRO A 88 -13.90 7.10 -2.59
C PRO A 88 -13.77 7.98 -3.83
N LYS A 89 -12.59 8.05 -4.45
CA LYS A 89 -12.38 8.82 -5.67
C LYS A 89 -13.13 8.21 -6.86
N LEU A 90 -13.12 6.89 -7.00
CA LEU A 90 -13.96 6.20 -8.00
C LEU A 90 -15.45 6.48 -7.82
N LYS A 91 -15.93 6.59 -6.58
CA LYS A 91 -17.34 6.92 -6.30
C LYS A 91 -17.69 8.39 -6.58
N GLN A 92 -16.73 9.29 -6.46
CA GLN A 92 -16.88 10.73 -6.71
C GLN A 92 -16.75 11.08 -8.19
N THR A 93 -16.12 10.22 -8.99
CA THR A 93 -15.94 10.42 -10.44
C THR A 93 -17.28 10.26 -11.15
N ASP A 94 -17.68 11.29 -11.92
CA ASP A 94 -18.90 11.26 -12.70
C ASP A 94 -18.72 10.29 -13.89
N SER A 95 -19.64 9.34 -14.02
CA SER A 95 -19.66 8.38 -15.13
C SER A 95 -19.86 9.07 -16.48
N SER A 96 -20.51 10.21 -16.53
CA SER A 96 -20.75 11.01 -17.75
C SER A 96 -19.45 11.41 -18.44
N LEU A 97 -18.37 11.66 -17.69
CA LEU A 97 -17.06 11.99 -18.26
C LEU A 97 -16.49 10.85 -19.12
N ARG A 98 -16.67 9.61 -18.64
CA ARG A 98 -16.24 8.42 -19.39
C ARG A 98 -17.11 8.22 -20.63
N ASP A 99 -18.41 8.41 -20.49
CA ASP A 99 -19.36 8.23 -21.58
C ASP A 99 -19.13 9.31 -22.64
N ALA A 100 -18.92 10.56 -22.27
CA ALA A 100 -18.54 11.65 -23.19
C ALA A 100 -17.23 11.35 -23.94
N ALA A 101 -16.22 10.77 -23.26
CA ALA A 101 -14.99 10.37 -23.94
C ALA A 101 -15.22 9.25 -24.98
N MET A 102 -16.15 8.33 -24.71
CA MET A 102 -16.51 7.29 -25.66
C MET A 102 -17.30 7.86 -26.85
N ASP A 103 -18.19 8.82 -26.62
CA ASP A 103 -18.91 9.54 -27.68
C ASP A 103 -17.96 10.31 -28.63
N LEU A 104 -16.83 10.78 -28.07
CA LEU A 104 -15.74 11.40 -28.86
C LEU A 104 -14.83 10.37 -29.57
N GLY A 105 -15.21 9.09 -29.60
CA GLY A 105 -14.50 8.04 -30.31
C GLY A 105 -13.40 7.31 -29.52
N CYS A 106 -13.29 7.52 -28.22
CA CYS A 106 -12.37 6.75 -27.39
C CYS A 106 -12.91 5.33 -27.17
N THR A 107 -12.02 4.34 -27.27
CA THR A 107 -12.34 2.99 -26.78
C THR A 107 -12.49 2.98 -25.25
N PRO A 108 -13.21 2.00 -24.65
CA PRO A 108 -13.37 1.91 -23.19
C PRO A 108 -12.03 1.93 -22.41
N LEU A 109 -10.99 1.29 -22.97
CA LEU A 109 -9.65 1.32 -22.39
C LEU A 109 -9.01 2.72 -22.48
N GLN A 110 -9.16 3.39 -23.61
CA GLN A 110 -8.66 4.76 -23.78
C GLN A 110 -9.38 5.74 -22.84
N ALA A 111 -10.70 5.63 -22.70
CA ALA A 111 -11.49 6.42 -21.77
C ALA A 111 -11.04 6.18 -20.31
N PHE A 112 -10.75 4.91 -19.95
CA PHE A 112 -10.20 4.60 -18.64
C PHE A 112 -8.85 5.29 -18.38
N PHE A 113 -7.88 5.13 -19.29
CA PHE A 113 -6.54 5.69 -19.08
C PHE A 113 -6.48 7.22 -19.19
N LYS A 114 -7.25 7.81 -20.12
CA LYS A 114 -7.23 9.25 -20.37
C LYS A 114 -8.09 10.05 -19.38
N VAL A 115 -9.20 9.49 -18.94
CA VAL A 115 -10.19 10.19 -18.11
C VAL A 115 -10.21 9.60 -16.68
N THR A 116 -10.67 8.35 -16.53
CA THR A 116 -10.90 7.77 -15.20
C THR A 116 -9.63 7.73 -14.34
N LEU A 117 -8.51 7.28 -14.91
CA LEU A 117 -7.25 7.18 -14.18
C LEU A 117 -6.75 8.55 -13.72
N HIS A 118 -6.98 9.59 -14.54
CA HIS A 118 -6.59 10.96 -14.20
C HIS A 118 -7.45 11.53 -13.06
N GLU A 119 -8.74 11.26 -13.08
CA GLU A 119 -9.67 11.68 -12.02
C GLU A 119 -9.37 11.00 -10.68
N ILE A 120 -9.03 9.71 -10.69
CA ILE A 120 -8.73 8.97 -9.46
C ILE A 120 -7.27 9.10 -9.01
N ALA A 121 -6.41 9.77 -9.78
CA ALA A 121 -4.98 9.93 -9.48
C ALA A 121 -4.70 10.44 -8.05
N PRO A 122 -5.46 11.40 -7.46
CA PRO A 122 -5.21 11.81 -6.07
C PRO A 122 -5.47 10.69 -5.08
N GLY A 123 -6.45 9.82 -5.32
CA GLY A 123 -6.69 8.64 -4.50
C GLY A 123 -5.55 7.61 -4.61
N ILE A 124 -5.00 7.44 -5.83
CA ILE A 124 -3.86 6.56 -6.06
C ILE A 124 -2.62 7.08 -5.32
N VAL A 125 -2.33 8.38 -5.43
CA VAL A 125 -1.19 9.00 -4.73
C VAL A 125 -1.35 8.89 -3.23
N SER A 126 -2.55 9.18 -2.70
CA SER A 126 -2.84 9.04 -1.27
C SER A 126 -2.67 7.59 -0.80
N GLY A 127 -3.19 6.62 -1.55
CA GLY A 127 -3.03 5.19 -1.28
C GLY A 127 -1.57 4.74 -1.33
N ALA A 128 -0.79 5.24 -2.30
CA ALA A 128 0.63 4.95 -2.42
C ALA A 128 1.44 5.49 -1.24
N ILE A 129 1.15 6.73 -0.80
CA ILE A 129 1.80 7.33 0.38
C ILE A 129 1.48 6.52 1.63
N MET A 130 0.21 6.13 1.82
CA MET A 130 -0.20 5.31 2.96
C MET A 130 0.49 3.94 2.94
N ALA A 131 0.49 3.26 1.79
CA ALA A 131 1.18 1.98 1.63
C ALA A 131 2.70 2.09 1.84
N PHE A 132 3.31 3.18 1.42
CA PHE A 132 4.73 3.44 1.66
C PHE A 132 5.03 3.60 3.15
N THR A 133 4.23 4.40 3.84
CA THR A 133 4.38 4.65 5.28
C THR A 133 4.21 3.34 6.06
N MET A 134 3.14 2.58 5.78
CA MET A 134 2.87 1.29 6.43
C MET A 134 3.98 0.26 6.18
N SER A 135 4.53 0.22 4.97
CA SER A 135 5.63 -0.69 4.62
C SER A 135 6.98 -0.28 5.22
N LEU A 136 7.16 1.01 5.53
CA LEU A 136 8.44 1.54 6.01
C LEU A 136 8.61 1.35 7.52
N ASP A 137 7.54 1.54 8.29
CA ASP A 137 7.57 1.43 9.75
C ASP A 137 7.16 0.05 10.26
N ASP A 138 6.76 -0.89 9.36
CA ASP A 138 6.39 -2.23 9.76
C ASP A 138 7.56 -2.98 10.39
N PHE A 139 7.39 -3.28 11.66
CA PHE A 139 8.30 -4.13 12.43
C PHE A 139 7.74 -5.54 12.58
N VAL A 140 6.46 -5.65 12.89
CA VAL A 140 5.88 -6.90 13.39
C VAL A 140 5.82 -7.96 12.28
N ILE A 141 5.20 -7.63 11.17
CA ILE A 141 5.09 -8.57 10.03
C ILE A 141 6.49 -8.89 9.51
N SER A 142 7.32 -7.86 9.32
CA SER A 142 8.71 -8.03 8.89
C SER A 142 9.50 -8.98 9.79
N TYR A 143 9.35 -8.89 11.11
CA TYR A 143 10.05 -9.74 12.06
C TYR A 143 9.72 -11.23 11.91
N PHE A 144 8.47 -11.55 11.57
CA PHE A 144 8.03 -12.94 11.45
C PHE A 144 8.24 -13.54 10.04
N VAL A 145 8.24 -12.71 8.99
CA VAL A 145 8.29 -13.20 7.60
C VAL A 145 9.60 -12.94 6.88
N SER A 146 10.50 -12.12 7.45
CA SER A 146 11.85 -11.94 6.92
C SER A 146 12.69 -13.19 7.18
N GLY A 147 13.44 -13.62 6.17
CA GLY A 147 14.44 -14.67 6.33
C GLY A 147 15.71 -14.16 7.01
N LEU A 148 16.69 -15.05 7.15
CA LEU A 148 18.01 -14.72 7.71
C LEU A 148 18.84 -13.82 6.77
N ASP A 149 18.55 -13.88 5.48
CA ASP A 149 19.34 -13.21 4.43
C ASP A 149 18.91 -11.76 4.19
N PHE A 150 17.75 -11.35 4.68
CA PHE A 150 17.22 -10.01 4.45
C PHE A 150 16.52 -9.48 5.70
N VAL A 151 17.04 -8.39 6.25
CA VAL A 151 16.51 -7.75 7.46
C VAL A 151 16.01 -6.35 7.10
N THR A 152 14.80 -6.01 7.53
CA THR A 152 14.27 -4.65 7.35
C THR A 152 14.85 -3.70 8.38
N LEU A 153 14.82 -2.40 8.08
CA LEU A 153 15.35 -1.36 8.96
C LEU A 153 14.74 -1.38 10.37
N PRO A 154 13.40 -1.49 10.56
CA PRO A 154 12.81 -1.57 11.90
C PRO A 154 13.29 -2.79 12.69
N VAL A 155 13.45 -3.94 12.05
CA VAL A 155 13.96 -5.17 12.68
C VAL A 155 15.43 -5.01 13.08
N GLU A 156 16.24 -4.38 12.23
CA GLU A 156 17.64 -4.08 12.52
C GLU A 156 17.78 -3.12 13.70
N ILE A 157 17.00 -2.02 13.71
CA ILE A 157 16.94 -1.07 14.83
C ILE A 157 16.61 -1.82 16.14
N TYR A 158 15.60 -2.69 16.12
CA TYR A 158 15.22 -3.48 17.28
C TYR A 158 16.34 -4.42 17.74
N SER A 159 17.10 -5.02 16.82
CA SER A 159 18.22 -5.89 17.17
C SER A 159 19.30 -5.14 17.97
N TYR A 160 19.53 -3.88 17.64
CA TYR A 160 20.48 -3.03 18.36
C TYR A 160 20.00 -2.67 19.76
N THR A 161 18.71 -2.54 20.03
CA THR A 161 18.20 -2.22 21.38
C THR A 161 18.50 -3.31 22.40
N LYS A 162 18.77 -4.54 21.96
CA LYS A 162 19.15 -5.69 22.81
C LYS A 162 20.63 -5.71 23.19
N LYS A 163 21.47 -4.84 22.65
CA LYS A 163 22.91 -4.74 22.91
C LYS A 163 23.24 -3.39 23.52
N PRO A 164 24.34 -3.27 24.30
CA PRO A 164 24.80 -1.96 24.75
C PRO A 164 25.07 -1.05 23.53
N LEU A 165 24.30 0.02 23.42
CA LEU A 165 24.36 0.90 22.26
C LEU A 165 25.58 1.81 22.34
N HIS A 166 26.41 1.78 21.32
CA HIS A 166 27.48 2.78 21.15
C HIS A 166 26.86 4.15 20.79
N PRO A 167 27.39 5.28 21.31
CA PRO A 167 26.88 6.62 21.03
C PRO A 167 26.72 6.94 19.52
N LYS A 168 27.54 6.34 18.65
CA LYS A 168 27.44 6.47 17.19
C LYS A 168 26.12 5.98 16.63
N ILE A 169 25.50 4.99 17.27
CA ILE A 169 24.24 4.38 16.81
C ILE A 169 23.07 5.33 17.07
N TYR A 170 23.08 6.04 18.21
CA TYR A 170 22.06 7.08 18.49
C TYR A 170 22.10 8.20 17.44
N ALA A 171 23.31 8.66 17.05
CA ALA A 171 23.46 9.67 16.03
C ALA A 171 22.94 9.17 14.67
N LEU A 172 23.20 7.93 14.30
CA LEU A 172 22.70 7.32 13.06
C LEU A 172 21.17 7.27 13.06
N PHE A 173 20.55 6.81 14.16
CA PHE A 173 19.09 6.73 14.25
C PHE A 173 18.43 8.11 14.25
N THR A 174 19.04 9.11 14.89
CA THR A 174 18.55 10.49 14.85
C THR A 174 18.58 11.04 13.43
N LEU A 175 19.67 10.84 12.68
CA LEU A 175 19.79 11.25 11.29
C LEU A 175 18.76 10.57 10.40
N LEU A 176 18.54 9.29 10.60
CA LEU A 176 17.59 8.49 9.85
C LEU A 176 16.15 8.91 10.16
N PHE A 177 15.84 9.16 11.44
CA PHE A 177 14.54 9.70 11.85
C PHE A 177 14.27 11.07 11.18
N LEU A 178 15.26 11.98 11.22
CA LEU A 178 15.13 13.28 10.58
C LEU A 178 14.94 13.15 9.06
N LEU A 179 15.65 12.25 8.41
CA LEU A 179 15.49 11.97 6.97
C LEU A 179 14.06 11.53 6.65
N ILE A 180 13.56 10.55 7.40
CA ILE A 180 12.18 10.03 7.22
C ILE A 180 11.16 11.14 7.49
N LEU A 181 11.34 11.90 8.58
CA LEU A 181 10.46 13.01 8.94
C LEU A 181 10.38 14.05 7.82
N VAL A 182 11.51 14.47 7.28
CA VAL A 182 11.59 15.43 6.16
C VAL A 182 10.88 14.86 4.93
N LEU A 183 11.10 13.58 4.63
CA LEU A 183 10.49 12.90 3.50
C LEU A 183 8.96 12.86 3.65
N MET A 184 8.45 12.48 4.82
CA MET A 184 7.01 12.44 5.10
C MET A 184 6.37 13.83 5.08
N VAL A 185 7.01 14.83 5.69
CA VAL A 185 6.52 16.21 5.66
C VAL A 185 6.47 16.74 4.22
N THR A 186 7.51 16.47 3.44
CA THR A 186 7.56 16.90 2.03
C THR A 186 6.46 16.26 1.20
N MET A 187 6.25 14.95 1.35
CA MET A 187 5.18 14.21 0.67
C MET A 187 3.80 14.76 1.06
N ASN A 188 3.58 15.02 2.35
CA ASN A 188 2.31 15.57 2.86
C ASN A 188 2.06 17.00 2.32
N LEU A 189 3.09 17.86 2.30
CA LEU A 189 2.97 19.20 1.75
C LEU A 189 2.69 19.20 0.23
N ILE A 190 3.27 18.28 -0.52
CA ILE A 190 2.99 18.11 -1.96
C ILE A 190 1.53 17.70 -2.15
N GLN A 191 1.02 16.76 -1.34
CA GLN A 191 -0.36 16.31 -1.39
C GLN A 191 -1.33 17.46 -1.08
N LEU A 192 -1.12 18.21 -0.01
CA LEU A 192 -1.94 19.36 0.36
C LEU A 192 -1.96 20.45 -0.71
N ARG A 193 -0.84 20.70 -1.39
CA ARG A 193 -0.77 21.65 -2.50
C ARG A 193 -1.55 21.16 -3.73
N GLY A 194 -1.51 19.87 -4.00
CA GLY A 194 -2.29 19.24 -5.06
C GLY A 194 -3.79 19.39 -4.85
N ASP A 195 -4.25 19.10 -3.63
CA ASP A 195 -5.66 19.21 -3.26
C ASP A 195 -6.18 20.66 -3.28
N LYS A 196 -5.37 21.64 -2.80
CA LYS A 196 -5.72 23.07 -2.88
C LYS A 196 -5.84 23.57 -4.31
N LYS A 197 -4.94 23.19 -5.22
CA LYS A 197 -5.02 23.57 -6.64
C LYS A 197 -6.27 23.02 -7.32
N ARG A 198 -6.71 21.83 -6.96
CA ARG A 198 -7.93 21.21 -7.50
C ARG A 198 -9.21 21.84 -6.93
N ALA A 199 -9.23 22.14 -5.63
CA ALA A 199 -10.34 22.85 -5.01
C ALA A 199 -10.53 24.26 -5.63
N ALA A 200 -9.45 24.97 -5.90
CA ALA A 200 -9.49 26.29 -6.56
C ALA A 200 -9.96 26.20 -8.03
N ALA A 201 -9.64 25.12 -8.75
CA ALA A 201 -10.12 24.90 -10.11
C ALA A 201 -11.62 24.58 -10.19
N HIS A 202 -12.20 23.97 -9.14
CA HIS A 202 -13.64 23.69 -9.06
C HIS A 202 -14.50 24.85 -8.52
N SER A 203 -13.89 25.81 -7.83
CA SER A 203 -14.59 26.99 -7.29
C SER A 203 -14.61 28.19 -8.24
N GLY A 204 -13.96 28.09 -9.38
CA GLY A 204 -13.84 29.15 -10.38
C GLY A 204 -14.78 29.03 -11.60
N VAL A 205 -15.84 28.16 -11.51
CA VAL A 205 -16.89 28.01 -12.54
C VAL A 205 -18.23 28.51 -11.99
#